data_54e7f2bf3cca9d0541e4ec58178bfa4d
#
_entry.id   54e7f2bf3cca9d0541e4ec58178bfa4d
#
_cell.length_a   1.000
_cell.length_b   1.000
_cell.length_c   1.000
_cell.angle_alpha   90.00
_cell.angle_beta   90.00
_cell.angle_gamma   90.00
#
_symmetry.space_group_name_H-M   'P 1'
#
loop_
_entity.id
_entity.type
_entity.pdbx_description
1 polymer ?
#
loop_
_entity_poly.entity_id
_entity_poly.type
_entity_poly.pdbx_seq_one_letter_code
_entity_poly.pdbx_strand_id
1 'polypeptide(L)'
;QSERHEAVVRALAKKQRGLTRTALLAAADLGSGGAATRVLDALDESGFILQMPRLGRTKRETVYWLADEYSLFYLTWLEGHRGSADGAWMRKQGTPAWRSWSGLAFEATCLKHVSALKHALGISGIETVEGSWERRADKDLHDGAQIDLVIDRADRSMNLCEMKFSEAEFVVDKAYARELQQKRDVFRAATGTKKALFLTLVTTYGVRENEHARGLIGSSITMDALFTRRPHRVFSGSAPPRDHRR
;
A
#
# COMPACT_ATOMS: atom_id res chain seq x y z
N GLN A 1 25.89 13.95 4.75
CA GLN A 1 24.68 13.19 5.15
C GLN A 1 23.58 13.27 4.09
N SER A 2 23.35 14.44 3.50
CA SER A 2 22.30 14.69 2.49
C SER A 2 22.39 13.70 1.30
N GLU A 3 23.56 13.49 0.74
CA GLU A 3 23.79 12.61 -0.41
C GLU A 3 23.31 11.17 -0.20
N ARG A 4 23.48 10.63 1.01
CA ARG A 4 23.06 9.26 1.35
C ARG A 4 21.53 9.14 1.41
N HIS A 5 20.85 10.15 1.97
CA HIS A 5 19.39 10.18 1.99
C HIS A 5 18.84 10.29 0.56
N GLU A 6 19.42 11.15 -0.24
CA GLU A 6 19.05 11.31 -1.64
C GLU A 6 19.26 10.02 -2.44
N ALA A 7 20.38 9.33 -2.25
CA ALA A 7 20.65 8.05 -2.92
C ALA A 7 19.57 7.00 -2.62
N VAL A 8 19.11 6.91 -1.37
CA VAL A 8 18.02 6.01 -0.97
C VAL A 8 16.70 6.39 -1.66
N VAL A 9 16.33 7.67 -1.63
CA VAL A 9 15.10 8.17 -2.27
C VAL A 9 15.13 7.90 -3.77
N ARG A 10 16.24 8.17 -4.44
CA ARG A 10 16.43 7.90 -5.88
C ARG A 10 16.36 6.41 -6.22
N ALA A 11 16.97 5.56 -5.39
CA ALA A 11 16.91 4.10 -5.58
C ALA A 11 15.47 3.58 -5.51
N LEU A 12 14.68 4.07 -4.56
CA LEU A 12 13.27 3.72 -4.41
C LEU A 12 12.41 4.27 -5.54
N ALA A 13 12.60 5.54 -5.94
CA ALA A 13 11.89 6.14 -7.06
C ALA A 13 12.10 5.38 -8.37
N LYS A 14 13.32 4.88 -8.62
CA LYS A 14 13.65 4.10 -9.82
C LYS A 14 12.97 2.73 -9.85
N LYS A 15 12.78 2.08 -8.69
CA LYS A 15 12.19 0.73 -8.62
C LYS A 15 10.68 0.71 -8.41
N GLN A 16 10.12 1.68 -7.72
CA GLN A 16 8.69 1.91 -7.46
C GLN A 16 7.89 0.73 -6.85
N ARG A 17 8.43 -0.49 -6.85
CA ARG A 17 7.81 -1.70 -6.28
C ARG A 17 8.32 -2.05 -4.88
N GLY A 18 8.96 -1.09 -4.24
CA GLY A 18 9.65 -1.31 -2.99
C GLY A 18 10.91 -2.19 -3.14
N LEU A 19 11.77 -2.12 -2.15
CA LEU A 19 13.01 -2.89 -2.08
C LEU A 19 13.19 -3.45 -0.68
N THR A 20 13.71 -4.67 -0.58
CA THR A 20 14.21 -5.17 0.71
C THR A 20 15.40 -4.34 1.16
N ARG A 21 15.71 -4.34 2.47
CA ARG A 21 16.84 -3.59 3.00
C ARG A 21 18.14 -3.86 2.24
N THR A 22 18.45 -5.11 1.99
CA THR A 22 19.66 -5.50 1.26
C THR A 22 19.69 -4.96 -0.16
N ALA A 23 18.58 -5.11 -0.88
CA ALA A 23 18.46 -4.62 -2.26
C ALA A 23 18.50 -3.07 -2.32
N LEU A 24 17.89 -2.39 -1.34
CA LEU A 24 17.88 -0.93 -1.25
C LEU A 24 19.29 -0.38 -1.01
N LEU A 25 20.02 -0.94 -0.04
CA LEU A 25 21.38 -0.50 0.27
C LEU A 25 22.34 -0.73 -0.90
N ALA A 26 22.20 -1.87 -1.59
CA ALA A 26 22.96 -2.15 -2.80
C ALA A 26 22.61 -1.16 -3.94
N ALA A 27 21.33 -0.83 -4.13
CA ALA A 27 20.90 0.11 -5.16
C ALA A 27 21.29 1.56 -4.86
N ALA A 28 21.47 1.91 -3.58
CA ALA A 28 21.88 3.23 -3.12
C ALA A 28 23.41 3.35 -2.91
N ASP A 29 24.16 2.29 -3.22
CA ASP A 29 25.62 2.20 -2.97
C ASP A 29 25.98 2.52 -1.51
N LEU A 30 25.24 1.94 -0.57
CA LEU A 30 25.44 2.12 0.86
C LEU A 30 25.88 0.81 1.53
N GLY A 31 26.86 0.91 2.42
CA GLY A 31 27.24 -0.21 3.29
C GLY A 31 26.11 -0.60 4.28
N SER A 32 26.17 -1.82 4.79
CA SER A 32 25.12 -2.39 5.66
C SER A 32 25.20 -2.01 7.15
N GLY A 33 26.14 -1.14 7.55
CA GLY A 33 26.39 -0.80 8.95
C GLY A 33 25.39 0.17 9.58
N GLY A 34 25.65 0.57 10.83
CA GLY A 34 24.80 1.47 11.61
C GLY A 34 24.54 2.84 10.97
N ALA A 35 25.47 3.31 10.10
CA ALA A 35 25.25 4.56 9.35
C ALA A 35 24.08 4.43 8.37
N ALA A 36 23.94 3.29 7.68
CA ALA A 36 22.78 3.03 6.81
C ALA A 36 21.47 2.93 7.60
N THR A 37 21.50 2.28 8.77
CA THR A 37 20.32 2.21 9.64
C THR A 37 19.85 3.61 10.01
N ARG A 38 20.74 4.49 10.46
CA ARG A 38 20.37 5.89 10.77
C ARG A 38 19.78 6.67 9.59
N VAL A 39 20.27 6.43 8.37
CA VAL A 39 19.70 7.05 7.16
C VAL A 39 18.28 6.56 6.91
N LEU A 40 18.03 5.26 7.02
CA LEU A 40 16.71 4.69 6.82
C LEU A 40 15.74 5.13 7.91
N ASP A 41 16.17 5.15 9.18
CA ASP A 41 15.35 5.61 10.30
C ASP A 41 14.96 7.08 10.14
N ALA A 42 15.91 7.95 9.78
CA ALA A 42 15.65 9.36 9.55
C ALA A 42 14.67 9.61 8.39
N LEU A 43 14.75 8.83 7.30
CA LEU A 43 13.82 8.93 6.18
C LEU A 43 12.43 8.39 6.53
N ASP A 44 12.34 7.36 7.36
CA ASP A 44 11.07 6.81 7.86
C ASP A 44 10.39 7.80 8.83
N GLU A 45 11.12 8.30 9.81
CA GLU A 45 10.63 9.31 10.77
C GLU A 45 10.17 10.61 10.10
N SER A 46 10.84 11.01 9.01
CA SER A 46 10.46 12.19 8.23
C SER A 46 9.37 11.93 7.19
N GLY A 47 8.89 10.68 7.06
CA GLY A 47 7.80 10.30 6.15
C GLY A 47 8.19 10.19 4.67
N PHE A 48 9.49 10.22 4.34
CA PHE A 48 9.94 10.01 2.95
C PHE A 48 9.82 8.57 2.50
N ILE A 49 10.01 7.63 3.42
CA ILE A 49 9.88 6.20 3.12
C ILE A 49 8.88 5.55 4.05
N LEU A 50 8.37 4.40 3.64
CA LEU A 50 7.49 3.53 4.40
C LEU A 50 8.14 2.16 4.52
N GLN A 51 8.08 1.58 5.70
CA GLN A 51 8.50 0.20 5.97
C GLN A 51 7.27 -0.71 6.03
N MET A 52 7.19 -1.69 5.13
CA MET A 52 6.12 -2.69 5.13
C MET A 52 6.72 -4.07 5.45
N PRO A 53 6.37 -4.68 6.59
CA PRO A 53 6.79 -6.03 6.90
C PRO A 53 6.29 -7.03 5.86
N ARG A 54 6.99 -8.14 5.67
CA ARG A 54 6.44 -9.30 4.97
C ARG A 54 5.83 -10.26 5.99
N LEU A 55 4.57 -10.57 5.81
CA LEU A 55 3.85 -11.46 6.71
C LEU A 55 4.49 -12.85 6.75
N GLY A 56 4.71 -13.38 7.96
CA GLY A 56 5.36 -14.68 8.15
C GLY A 56 6.87 -14.71 7.87
N ARG A 57 7.50 -13.53 7.70
CA ARG A 57 8.93 -13.40 7.43
C ARG A 57 9.65 -12.65 8.54
N THR A 58 10.98 -12.70 8.50
CA THR A 58 11.83 -11.98 9.45
C THR A 58 11.87 -10.47 9.15
N LYS A 59 12.25 -9.66 10.14
CA LYS A 59 12.46 -8.21 9.96
C LYS A 59 13.43 -7.85 8.81
N ARG A 60 14.34 -8.77 8.45
CA ARG A 60 15.29 -8.55 7.33
C ARG A 60 14.61 -8.50 5.97
N GLU A 61 13.41 -9.04 5.86
CA GLU A 61 12.62 -9.08 4.61
C GLU A 61 11.57 -7.95 4.54
N THR A 62 11.63 -6.97 5.46
CA THR A 62 10.87 -5.72 5.36
C THR A 62 11.13 -5.05 4.01
N VAL A 63 10.06 -4.58 3.37
CA VAL A 63 10.12 -3.86 2.10
C VAL A 63 10.00 -2.37 2.38
N TYR A 64 10.87 -1.60 1.77
CA TYR A 64 10.93 -0.15 1.86
C TYR A 64 10.32 0.45 0.60
N TRP A 65 9.42 1.41 0.77
CA TRP A 65 8.73 2.13 -0.31
C TRP A 65 9.04 3.62 -0.22
N LEU A 66 9.07 4.29 -1.36
CA LEU A 66 9.04 5.75 -1.37
C LEU A 66 7.62 6.21 -1.06
N ALA A 67 7.45 6.85 0.09
CA ALA A 67 6.15 7.29 0.61
C ALA A 67 5.87 8.77 0.29
N ASP A 68 6.88 9.56 -0.09
CA ASP A 68 6.71 10.95 -0.49
C ASP A 68 6.31 11.02 -1.97
N GLU A 69 5.04 11.34 -2.19
CA GLU A 69 4.42 11.38 -3.51
C GLU A 69 5.05 12.46 -4.40
N TYR A 70 5.47 13.58 -3.80
CA TYR A 70 6.12 14.65 -4.56
C TYR A 70 7.49 14.22 -5.07
N SER A 71 8.32 13.61 -4.24
CA SER A 71 9.63 13.09 -4.66
C SER A 71 9.48 12.02 -5.74
N LEU A 72 8.49 11.12 -5.60
CA LEU A 72 8.19 10.11 -6.61
C LEU A 72 7.80 10.74 -7.95
N PHE A 73 6.93 11.74 -7.93
CA PHE A 73 6.49 12.47 -9.11
C PHE A 73 7.63 13.25 -9.75
N TYR A 74 8.37 14.03 -8.94
CA TYR A 74 9.48 14.86 -9.41
C TYR A 74 10.57 14.03 -10.08
N LEU A 75 11.05 12.98 -9.42
CA LEU A 75 12.13 12.13 -9.92
C LEU A 75 11.72 11.33 -11.16
N THR A 76 10.44 11.01 -11.29
CA THR A 76 9.96 10.24 -12.44
C THR A 76 9.65 11.11 -13.65
N TRP A 77 9.09 12.31 -13.44
CA TRP A 77 8.47 13.07 -14.53
C TRP A 77 9.04 14.46 -14.76
N LEU A 78 9.60 15.09 -13.74
CA LEU A 78 10.10 16.47 -13.83
C LEU A 78 11.61 16.55 -13.94
N GLU A 79 12.33 15.72 -13.19
CA GLU A 79 13.79 15.73 -13.24
C GLU A 79 14.29 15.38 -14.65
N GLY A 80 15.21 16.20 -15.16
CA GLY A 80 15.77 16.01 -16.50
C GLY A 80 14.86 16.43 -17.65
N HIS A 81 13.65 16.93 -17.38
CA HIS A 81 12.80 17.47 -18.44
C HIS A 81 13.37 18.78 -18.97
N ARG A 82 13.87 18.74 -20.22
CA ARG A 82 14.40 19.91 -20.93
C ARG A 82 13.34 20.42 -21.90
N GLY A 83 12.58 21.44 -21.56
CA GLY A 83 11.58 22.02 -22.44
C GLY A 83 10.53 22.84 -21.71
N SER A 84 9.59 23.46 -22.45
CA SER A 84 8.46 24.16 -21.84
C SER A 84 7.64 23.19 -20.99
N ALA A 85 7.47 23.53 -19.73
CA ALA A 85 6.70 22.76 -18.77
C ALA A 85 5.19 22.75 -19.09
N ASP A 86 4.74 23.74 -19.91
CA ASP A 86 3.33 23.92 -20.22
C ASP A 86 2.73 22.70 -20.93
N GLY A 87 1.76 22.06 -20.29
CA GLY A 87 1.07 20.90 -20.81
C GLY A 87 1.92 19.62 -20.92
N ALA A 88 3.19 19.61 -20.51
CA ALA A 88 4.06 18.44 -20.61
C ALA A 88 3.49 17.25 -19.83
N TRP A 89 2.98 17.49 -18.63
CA TRP A 89 2.31 16.47 -17.82
C TRP A 89 1.03 15.96 -18.48
N MET A 90 0.19 16.86 -18.99
CA MET A 90 -1.08 16.47 -19.65
C MET A 90 -0.84 15.54 -20.82
N ARG A 91 0.24 15.76 -21.59
CA ARG A 91 0.61 14.88 -22.71
C ARG A 91 1.08 13.48 -22.28
N LYS A 92 1.44 13.30 -21.01
CA LYS A 92 1.85 12.00 -20.47
C LYS A 92 0.65 11.14 -20.03
N GLN A 93 -0.47 11.77 -19.69
CA GLN A 93 -1.67 11.06 -19.26
C GLN A 93 -2.14 10.05 -20.30
N GLY A 94 -2.62 8.89 -19.84
CA GLY A 94 -3.10 7.83 -20.72
C GLY A 94 -2.01 7.03 -21.46
N THR A 95 -0.72 7.42 -21.36
CA THR A 95 0.37 6.60 -21.93
C THR A 95 0.60 5.32 -21.11
N PRO A 96 1.18 4.25 -21.70
CA PRO A 96 1.53 3.04 -20.96
C PRO A 96 2.44 3.31 -19.74
N ALA A 97 3.42 4.22 -19.89
CA ALA A 97 4.31 4.61 -18.81
C ALA A 97 3.55 5.28 -17.66
N TRP A 98 2.60 6.17 -17.99
CA TRP A 98 1.75 6.83 -17.01
C TRP A 98 0.85 5.82 -16.27
N ARG A 99 0.22 4.89 -16.98
CA ARG A 99 -0.63 3.85 -16.36
C ARG A 99 0.16 2.95 -15.41
N SER A 100 1.34 2.52 -15.83
CA SER A 100 2.22 1.72 -14.98
C SER A 100 2.64 2.48 -13.72
N TRP A 101 3.06 3.74 -13.89
CA TRP A 101 3.44 4.61 -12.78
C TRP A 101 2.27 4.87 -11.82
N SER A 102 1.09 5.20 -12.36
CA SER A 102 -0.11 5.48 -11.56
C SER A 102 -0.53 4.26 -10.73
N GLY A 103 -0.42 3.04 -11.29
CA GLY A 103 -0.67 1.81 -10.54
C GLY A 103 0.24 1.65 -9.33
N LEU A 104 1.55 1.83 -9.54
CA LEU A 104 2.55 1.70 -8.46
C LEU A 104 2.46 2.85 -7.43
N ALA A 105 2.19 4.07 -7.89
CA ALA A 105 1.98 5.22 -7.01
C ALA A 105 0.70 5.03 -6.15
N PHE A 106 -0.37 4.51 -6.74
CA PHE A 106 -1.60 4.22 -6.02
C PHE A 106 -1.39 3.13 -4.96
N GLU A 107 -0.65 2.06 -5.27
CA GLU A 107 -0.29 1.02 -4.31
C GLU A 107 0.49 1.61 -3.13
N ALA A 108 1.53 2.41 -3.38
CA ALA A 108 2.32 3.07 -2.34
C ALA A 108 1.45 4.01 -1.47
N THR A 109 0.52 4.77 -2.09
CA THR A 109 -0.42 5.64 -1.38
C THR A 109 -1.37 4.81 -0.48
N CYS A 110 -1.89 3.70 -0.97
CA CYS A 110 -2.73 2.81 -0.16
C CYS A 110 -1.97 2.25 1.05
N LEU A 111 -0.72 1.80 0.85
CA LEU A 111 0.13 1.28 1.92
C LEU A 111 0.45 2.36 2.97
N LYS A 112 0.63 3.60 2.57
CA LYS A 112 0.80 4.74 3.49
C LYS A 112 -0.45 5.00 4.33
N HIS A 113 -1.65 4.68 3.81
CA HIS A 113 -2.93 4.97 4.43
C HIS A 113 -3.65 3.72 4.99
N VAL A 114 -2.93 2.69 5.42
CA VAL A 114 -3.53 1.45 5.99
C VAL A 114 -4.51 1.74 7.12
N SER A 115 -4.25 2.74 7.95
CA SER A 115 -5.18 3.16 9.03
C SER A 115 -6.54 3.62 8.47
N ALA A 116 -6.57 4.32 7.34
CA ALA A 116 -7.80 4.74 6.67
C ALA A 116 -8.52 3.53 6.04
N LEU A 117 -7.79 2.58 5.46
CA LEU A 117 -8.36 1.33 4.96
C LEU A 117 -9.03 0.53 6.07
N LYS A 118 -8.39 0.41 7.24
CA LYS A 118 -8.97 -0.25 8.42
C LYS A 118 -10.24 0.45 8.89
N HIS A 119 -10.26 1.78 8.83
CA HIS A 119 -11.45 2.56 9.16
C HIS A 119 -12.60 2.29 8.17
N ALA A 120 -12.33 2.31 6.88
CA ALA A 120 -13.31 2.01 5.84
C ALA A 120 -13.88 0.59 5.94
N LEU A 121 -13.05 -0.37 6.38
CA LEU A 121 -13.47 -1.75 6.67
C LEU A 121 -14.26 -1.91 7.98
N GLY A 122 -14.36 -0.86 8.81
CA GLY A 122 -15.00 -0.94 10.13
C GLY A 122 -14.23 -1.75 11.16
N ILE A 123 -12.91 -1.93 10.98
CA ILE A 123 -12.06 -2.78 11.83
C ILE A 123 -11.04 -2.00 12.67
N SER A 124 -11.18 -0.69 12.78
CA SER A 124 -10.25 0.16 13.56
C SER A 124 -10.17 -0.21 15.06
N GLY A 125 -11.19 -0.87 15.59
CA GLY A 125 -11.22 -1.33 16.98
C GLY A 125 -10.68 -2.75 17.17
N ILE A 126 -10.22 -3.42 16.12
CA ILE A 126 -9.67 -4.77 16.17
C ILE A 126 -8.14 -4.69 16.09
N GLU A 127 -7.46 -5.43 16.97
CA GLU A 127 -6.01 -5.57 16.86
C GLU A 127 -5.64 -6.29 15.57
N THR A 128 -4.64 -5.75 14.87
CA THR A 128 -4.24 -6.25 13.54
C THR A 128 -2.73 -6.24 13.38
N VAL A 129 -2.24 -7.18 12.56
CA VAL A 129 -0.88 -7.19 12.03
C VAL A 129 -0.96 -7.02 10.52
N GLU A 130 -0.28 -6.02 10.01
CA GLU A 130 -0.28 -5.70 8.58
C GLU A 130 1.05 -6.08 7.92
N GLY A 131 0.99 -6.52 6.68
CA GLY A 131 2.18 -6.80 5.88
C GLY A 131 1.85 -7.18 4.45
N SER A 132 2.83 -7.04 3.56
CA SER A 132 2.76 -7.64 2.23
C SER A 132 3.01 -9.15 2.32
N TRP A 133 2.57 -9.89 1.31
CA TRP A 133 2.86 -11.31 1.22
C TRP A 133 3.23 -11.71 -0.20
N GLU A 134 4.26 -12.53 -0.32
CA GLU A 134 4.74 -13.04 -1.59
C GLU A 134 5.23 -14.48 -1.45
N ARG A 135 4.84 -15.32 -2.39
CA ARG A 135 5.40 -16.64 -2.64
C ARG A 135 5.86 -16.73 -4.08
N ARG A 136 7.11 -17.06 -4.28
CA ARG A 136 7.65 -17.35 -5.61
C ARG A 136 7.16 -18.71 -6.08
N ALA A 137 6.93 -18.84 -7.38
CA ALA A 137 6.68 -20.14 -7.98
C ALA A 137 7.88 -21.07 -7.73
N ASP A 138 7.61 -22.31 -7.33
CA ASP A 138 8.61 -23.35 -7.18
C ASP A 138 8.41 -24.41 -8.29
N LYS A 139 9.47 -25.10 -8.68
CA LYS A 139 9.41 -26.12 -9.73
C LYS A 139 8.48 -27.29 -9.37
N ASP A 140 8.29 -27.52 -8.07
CA ASP A 140 7.46 -28.62 -7.54
C ASP A 140 6.07 -28.18 -7.06
N LEU A 141 5.82 -26.88 -6.88
CA LEU A 141 4.59 -26.27 -6.34
C LEU A 141 4.15 -25.08 -7.21
N HIS A 142 3.58 -25.39 -8.22
CA HIS A 142 2.93 -24.77 -9.37
C HIS A 142 2.70 -23.25 -9.40
N ASP A 143 2.40 -22.53 -8.32
CA ASP A 143 1.95 -21.16 -8.48
C ASP A 143 2.59 -20.19 -7.46
N GLY A 144 3.28 -19.18 -7.99
CA GLY A 144 3.62 -17.98 -7.24
C GLY A 144 2.40 -17.09 -7.06
N ALA A 145 2.34 -16.38 -5.94
CA ALA A 145 1.31 -15.37 -5.72
C ALA A 145 1.88 -14.21 -4.89
N GLN A 146 1.39 -13.02 -5.16
CA GLN A 146 1.66 -11.81 -4.39
C GLN A 146 0.35 -11.20 -3.96
N ILE A 147 0.28 -10.73 -2.71
CA ILE A 147 -0.81 -9.96 -2.15
C ILE A 147 -0.23 -8.64 -1.66
N ASP A 148 -0.79 -7.54 -2.14
CA ASP A 148 -0.26 -6.20 -1.90
C ASP A 148 -0.28 -5.86 -0.41
N LEU A 149 -1.39 -6.16 0.28
CA LEU A 149 -1.52 -5.98 1.72
C LEU A 149 -2.38 -7.09 2.33
N VAL A 150 -1.86 -7.74 3.36
CA VAL A 150 -2.63 -8.63 4.23
C VAL A 150 -2.85 -7.91 5.56
N ILE A 151 -4.09 -7.85 6.02
CA ILE A 151 -4.45 -7.38 7.35
C ILE A 151 -4.88 -8.61 8.16
N ASP A 152 -3.99 -9.10 9.00
CA ASP A 152 -4.27 -10.21 9.91
C ASP A 152 -4.94 -9.70 11.18
N ARG A 153 -6.16 -10.15 11.44
CA ARG A 153 -7.04 -9.64 12.49
C ARG A 153 -7.11 -10.60 13.68
N ALA A 154 -7.23 -10.06 14.87
CA ALA A 154 -7.38 -10.84 16.10
C ALA A 154 -8.73 -11.57 16.19
N ASP A 155 -9.75 -11.15 15.42
CA ASP A 155 -11.08 -11.78 15.36
C ASP A 155 -11.14 -13.03 14.48
N ARG A 156 -10.03 -13.69 14.23
CA ARG A 156 -9.88 -14.91 13.42
C ARG A 156 -10.21 -14.72 11.94
N SER A 157 -10.03 -13.52 11.42
CA SER A 157 -10.21 -13.17 10.00
C SER A 157 -8.94 -12.56 9.43
N MET A 158 -8.85 -12.54 8.09
CA MET A 158 -7.80 -11.83 7.35
C MET A 158 -8.42 -11.13 6.14
N ASN A 159 -8.02 -9.89 5.88
CA ASN A 159 -8.30 -9.22 4.62
C ASN A 159 -7.09 -9.38 3.69
N LEU A 160 -7.32 -9.93 2.51
CA LEU A 160 -6.35 -10.01 1.43
C LEU A 160 -6.66 -8.88 0.46
N CYS A 161 -5.87 -7.81 0.54
CA CYS A 161 -6.14 -6.58 -0.18
C CYS A 161 -5.31 -6.51 -1.46
N GLU A 162 -5.99 -6.24 -2.58
CA GLU A 162 -5.39 -5.94 -3.88
C GLU A 162 -5.70 -4.49 -4.23
N MET A 163 -4.71 -3.77 -4.71
CA MET A 163 -4.79 -2.35 -5.00
C MET A 163 -4.74 -2.13 -6.51
N LYS A 164 -5.77 -1.51 -7.09
CA LYS A 164 -5.89 -1.33 -8.55
C LYS A 164 -6.24 0.11 -8.88
N PHE A 165 -5.28 0.80 -9.49
CA PHE A 165 -5.55 2.08 -10.14
C PHE A 165 -6.37 1.83 -11.42
N SER A 166 -7.45 2.58 -11.59
CA SER A 166 -8.29 2.56 -12.79
C SER A 166 -8.80 3.96 -13.09
N GLU A 167 -9.10 4.24 -14.36
CA GLU A 167 -9.63 5.53 -14.82
C GLU A 167 -11.17 5.60 -14.72
N ALA A 168 -11.81 4.49 -14.33
CA ALA A 168 -13.24 4.34 -14.07
C ALA A 168 -13.46 3.22 -13.06
N GLU A 169 -14.72 2.86 -12.75
CA GLU A 169 -15.01 1.68 -11.92
C GLU A 169 -14.26 0.44 -12.44
N PHE A 170 -13.62 -0.25 -11.52
CA PHE A 170 -12.83 -1.44 -11.84
C PHE A 170 -13.73 -2.63 -12.16
N VAL A 171 -13.51 -3.27 -13.30
CA VAL A 171 -14.27 -4.46 -13.72
C VAL A 171 -13.50 -5.72 -13.40
N VAL A 172 -14.05 -6.54 -12.52
CA VAL A 172 -13.54 -7.90 -12.28
C VAL A 172 -14.06 -8.80 -13.39
N ASP A 173 -13.21 -9.09 -14.38
CA ASP A 173 -13.55 -10.07 -15.40
C ASP A 173 -13.31 -11.51 -14.93
N LYS A 174 -13.67 -12.48 -15.75
CA LYS A 174 -13.54 -13.92 -15.45
C LYS A 174 -12.08 -14.34 -15.21
N ALA A 175 -11.13 -13.75 -15.96
CA ALA A 175 -9.71 -14.07 -15.82
C ALA A 175 -9.17 -13.54 -14.50
N TYR A 176 -9.46 -12.29 -14.17
CA TYR A 176 -9.03 -11.68 -12.93
C TYR A 176 -9.69 -12.30 -11.68
N ALA A 177 -10.97 -12.70 -11.79
CA ALA A 177 -11.65 -13.46 -10.73
C ALA A 177 -10.92 -14.78 -10.41
N ARG A 178 -10.49 -15.51 -11.45
CA ARG A 178 -9.68 -16.73 -11.27
C ARG A 178 -8.32 -16.44 -10.62
N GLU A 179 -7.65 -15.38 -11.05
CA GLU A 179 -6.38 -14.95 -10.44
C GLU A 179 -6.56 -14.67 -8.94
N LEU A 180 -7.60 -13.95 -8.55
CA LEU A 180 -7.90 -13.65 -7.15
C LEU A 180 -8.20 -14.91 -6.34
N GLN A 181 -8.96 -15.85 -6.89
CA GLN A 181 -9.22 -17.15 -6.27
C GLN A 181 -7.93 -17.92 -6.06
N GLN A 182 -7.09 -18.02 -7.11
CA GLN A 182 -5.79 -18.66 -7.05
C GLN A 182 -4.88 -18.03 -5.99
N LYS A 183 -4.75 -16.72 -5.94
CA LYS A 183 -3.98 -16.01 -4.91
C LYS A 183 -4.44 -16.38 -3.50
N ARG A 184 -5.75 -16.37 -3.25
CA ARG A 184 -6.34 -16.77 -1.97
C ARG A 184 -6.01 -18.22 -1.61
N ASP A 185 -6.12 -19.13 -2.57
CA ASP A 185 -5.92 -20.56 -2.35
C ASP A 185 -4.43 -20.88 -2.13
N VAL A 186 -3.53 -20.25 -2.90
CA VAL A 186 -2.07 -20.32 -2.69
C VAL A 186 -1.68 -19.74 -1.33
N PHE A 187 -2.28 -18.62 -0.93
CA PHE A 187 -2.05 -18.04 0.40
C PHE A 187 -2.48 -18.99 1.51
N ARG A 188 -3.68 -19.56 1.41
CA ARG A 188 -4.20 -20.53 2.39
C ARG A 188 -3.31 -21.77 2.49
N ALA A 189 -2.93 -22.34 1.37
CA ALA A 189 -2.06 -23.51 1.33
C ALA A 189 -0.66 -23.22 1.91
N ALA A 190 -0.09 -22.07 1.57
CA ALA A 190 1.25 -21.69 2.01
C ALA A 190 1.34 -21.34 3.49
N THR A 191 0.30 -20.73 4.06
CA THR A 191 0.28 -20.29 5.47
C THR A 191 -0.35 -21.31 6.40
N GLY A 192 -1.11 -22.27 5.90
CA GLY A 192 -1.88 -23.23 6.69
C GLY A 192 -2.99 -22.56 7.53
N THR A 193 -3.33 -21.29 7.24
CA THR A 193 -4.28 -20.53 8.06
C THR A 193 -5.68 -21.13 8.02
N LYS A 194 -6.31 -21.21 9.21
CA LYS A 194 -7.71 -21.59 9.39
C LYS A 194 -8.63 -20.37 9.55
N LYS A 195 -8.08 -19.15 9.47
CA LYS A 195 -8.86 -17.91 9.57
C LYS A 195 -9.77 -17.72 8.34
N ALA A 196 -10.85 -16.99 8.51
CA ALA A 196 -11.68 -16.56 7.39
C ALA A 196 -10.88 -15.59 6.50
N LEU A 197 -10.88 -15.79 5.18
CA LEU A 197 -10.16 -14.95 4.22
C LEU A 197 -11.16 -14.14 3.40
N PHE A 198 -11.03 -12.81 3.48
CA PHE A 198 -11.84 -11.85 2.73
C PHE A 198 -10.99 -11.17 1.67
N LEU A 199 -11.34 -11.36 0.39
CA LEU A 199 -10.74 -10.58 -0.69
C LEU A 199 -11.29 -9.16 -0.64
N THR A 200 -10.39 -8.20 -0.59
CA THR A 200 -10.68 -6.77 -0.53
C THR A 200 -10.05 -6.07 -1.71
N LEU A 201 -10.84 -5.36 -2.51
CA LEU A 201 -10.30 -4.53 -3.58
C LEU A 201 -10.28 -3.06 -3.13
N VAL A 202 -9.11 -2.44 -3.25
CA VAL A 202 -8.95 -1.00 -3.09
C VAL A 202 -8.73 -0.42 -4.48
N THR A 203 -9.64 0.42 -4.95
CA THR A 203 -9.62 0.94 -6.32
C THR A 203 -9.86 2.44 -6.33
N THR A 204 -9.54 3.09 -7.45
CA THR A 204 -9.74 4.54 -7.58
C THR A 204 -11.23 4.91 -7.45
N TYR A 205 -12.13 4.21 -8.16
CA TYR A 205 -13.54 4.58 -8.31
C TYR A 205 -14.52 3.49 -7.86
N GLY A 206 -14.06 2.44 -7.17
CA GLY A 206 -14.88 1.31 -6.78
C GLY A 206 -14.86 0.17 -7.79
N VAL A 207 -15.57 -0.89 -7.47
CA VAL A 207 -15.70 -2.09 -8.28
C VAL A 207 -17.09 -2.16 -8.86
N ARG A 208 -17.17 -2.32 -10.19
CA ARG A 208 -18.47 -2.52 -10.86
C ARG A 208 -19.06 -3.86 -10.43
N GLU A 209 -20.31 -3.84 -10.00
CA GLU A 209 -21.05 -5.06 -9.70
C GLU A 209 -21.26 -5.91 -10.96
N ASN A 210 -20.83 -7.17 -10.91
CA ASN A 210 -21.08 -8.17 -11.92
C ASN A 210 -21.09 -9.58 -11.30
N GLU A 211 -21.37 -10.59 -12.11
CA GLU A 211 -21.41 -11.99 -11.67
C GLU A 211 -20.06 -12.51 -11.13
N HIS A 212 -18.94 -11.98 -11.63
CA HIS A 212 -17.59 -12.41 -11.24
C HIS A 212 -17.12 -11.76 -9.93
N ALA A 213 -17.56 -10.53 -9.64
CA ALA A 213 -17.26 -9.85 -8.39
C ALA A 213 -18.14 -10.35 -7.25
N ARG A 214 -19.43 -10.63 -7.56
CA ARG A 214 -20.44 -11.03 -6.57
C ARG A 214 -20.05 -12.34 -5.89
N GLY A 215 -20.04 -12.35 -4.56
CA GLY A 215 -19.67 -13.53 -3.76
C GLY A 215 -18.16 -13.83 -3.68
N LEU A 216 -17.33 -13.17 -4.53
CA LEU A 216 -15.88 -13.31 -4.48
C LEU A 216 -15.24 -12.15 -3.69
N ILE A 217 -15.66 -10.91 -3.97
CA ILE A 217 -15.13 -9.72 -3.32
C ILE A 217 -15.93 -9.45 -2.06
N GLY A 218 -15.25 -9.58 -0.91
CA GLY A 218 -15.87 -9.33 0.39
C GLY A 218 -16.01 -7.86 0.73
N SER A 219 -15.13 -7.00 0.20
CA SER A 219 -15.16 -5.55 0.43
C SER A 219 -14.54 -4.80 -0.75
N SER A 220 -15.14 -3.66 -1.09
CA SER A 220 -14.59 -2.72 -2.07
C SER A 220 -14.42 -1.35 -1.41
N ILE A 221 -13.24 -0.77 -1.53
CA ILE A 221 -12.87 0.55 -0.96
C ILE A 221 -12.45 1.45 -2.10
N THR A 222 -12.96 2.68 -2.12
CA THR A 222 -12.55 3.70 -3.08
C THR A 222 -11.41 4.55 -2.53
N MET A 223 -10.67 5.20 -3.42
CA MET A 223 -9.57 6.10 -3.06
C MET A 223 -10.00 7.22 -2.11
N ASP A 224 -11.23 7.70 -2.20
CA ASP A 224 -11.75 8.76 -1.33
C ASP A 224 -11.66 8.39 0.16
N ALA A 225 -11.82 7.11 0.49
CA ALA A 225 -11.71 6.62 1.85
C ALA A 225 -10.31 6.84 2.48
N LEU A 226 -9.26 6.96 1.67
CA LEU A 226 -7.89 7.21 2.13
C LEU A 226 -7.74 8.62 2.73
N PHE A 227 -8.56 9.58 2.27
CA PHE A 227 -8.45 11.01 2.60
C PHE A 227 -9.63 11.53 3.44
N THR A 228 -10.57 10.66 3.81
CA THR A 228 -11.70 11.05 4.66
C THR A 228 -11.17 11.44 6.04
N ARG A 229 -11.24 12.72 6.39
CA ARG A 229 -10.87 13.21 7.72
C ARG A 229 -11.80 12.56 8.74
N ARG A 230 -11.26 11.98 9.81
CA ARG A 230 -12.06 11.68 11.02
C ARG A 230 -12.73 12.97 11.46
N PRO A 231 -14.04 13.02 11.66
CA PRO A 231 -14.62 14.14 12.37
C PRO A 231 -13.94 14.16 13.75
N HIS A 232 -13.19 15.19 14.06
CA HIS A 232 -12.75 15.43 15.42
C HIS A 232 -14.02 15.51 16.27
N ARG A 233 -14.26 14.53 17.15
CA ARG A 233 -15.21 14.69 18.21
C ARG A 233 -14.67 15.82 19.08
N VAL A 234 -15.13 17.03 18.83
CA VAL A 234 -15.04 18.10 19.80
C VAL A 234 -15.94 17.66 20.95
N PHE A 235 -15.33 17.18 22.03
CA PHE A 235 -16.04 17.06 23.29
C PHE A 235 -16.43 18.48 23.69
N SER A 236 -17.62 18.94 23.33
CA SER A 236 -18.24 20.11 23.91
C SER A 236 -18.58 19.73 25.35
N GLY A 237 -17.63 19.98 26.24
CA GLY A 237 -17.83 19.95 27.69
C GLY A 237 -18.76 21.10 28.05
N SER A 238 -20.06 20.91 27.94
CA SER A 238 -21.02 21.72 28.66
C SER A 238 -20.95 21.30 30.13
N ALA A 239 -20.22 22.09 30.92
CA ALA A 239 -20.32 22.02 32.38
C ALA A 239 -21.77 22.31 32.77
N PRO A 240 -22.39 21.50 33.68
CA PRO A 240 -23.71 21.81 34.18
C PRO A 240 -23.67 23.14 34.98
N PRO A 241 -24.70 23.97 34.91
CA PRO A 241 -24.76 25.20 35.68
C PRO A 241 -24.70 24.87 37.17
N ARG A 242 -23.79 25.55 37.88
CA ARG A 242 -23.75 25.52 39.33
C ARG A 242 -25.01 26.20 39.84
N ASP A 243 -25.88 25.43 40.48
CA ASP A 243 -27.06 25.92 41.20
C ASP A 243 -26.57 26.64 42.45
N HIS A 244 -26.65 27.98 42.45
CA HIS A 244 -26.51 28.81 43.63
C HIS A 244 -27.89 28.93 44.27
N ARG A 245 -28.19 28.06 45.22
CA ARG A 245 -29.21 28.33 46.22
C ARG A 245 -28.57 28.26 47.61
N ARG A 246 -28.57 29.40 48.21
CA ARG A 246 -28.55 29.80 49.64
C ARG A 246 -28.36 28.71 50.70
#